data_e5a4c137583373acdbad7e3f639e9696
#
_entry.id   e5a4c137583373acdbad7e3f639e9696
#
_cell.length_a   1.000
_cell.length_b   1.000
_cell.length_c   1.000
_cell.angle_alpha   90.00
_cell.angle_beta   90.00
_cell.angle_gamma   90.00
#
_symmetry.space_group_name_H-M   'P 1'
#
loop_
_entity.id
_entity.type
_entity.pdbx_description
1 polymer ?
#
loop_
_entity_poly.entity_id
_entity_poly.type
_entity_poly.pdbx_seq_one_letter_code
_entity_poly.pdbx_strand_id
1 'polypeptide(L)'
;ATYDATADYLRKLDLSDRDLTLAIVGAIGDLDTYLLPDARGAASLSRHLTDDRDDLRQQMREEILGTTRRHFTEFADVMAEAAKAGTVCVLGGSAAENAATEHGWTKKKIL
;
A
#
# COMPACT_ATOMS: atom_id res chain seq x y z
N ALA A 1 -13.12 -4.67 -11.70
CA ALA A 1 -12.17 -3.59 -11.96
C ALA A 1 -10.84 -3.86 -11.24
N THR A 2 -10.00 -2.83 -11.04
CA THR A 2 -8.64 -3.01 -10.49
C THR A 2 -8.65 -3.72 -9.12
N TYR A 3 -9.52 -3.33 -8.21
CA TYR A 3 -9.61 -3.95 -6.88
C TYR A 3 -9.94 -5.43 -6.92
N ASP A 4 -10.85 -5.85 -7.80
CA ASP A 4 -11.22 -7.25 -7.95
C ASP A 4 -10.07 -8.07 -8.57
N ALA A 5 -9.36 -7.48 -9.53
CA ALA A 5 -8.23 -8.14 -10.19
C ALA A 5 -6.99 -8.27 -9.28
N THR A 6 -6.84 -7.43 -8.25
CA THR A 6 -5.67 -7.43 -7.37
C THR A 6 -5.54 -8.74 -6.60
N ALA A 7 -6.64 -9.24 -6.03
CA ALA A 7 -6.62 -10.50 -5.28
C ALA A 7 -6.24 -11.68 -6.17
N ASP A 8 -6.80 -11.75 -7.38
CA ASP A 8 -6.48 -12.81 -8.34
C ASP A 8 -5.04 -12.72 -8.85
N TYR A 9 -4.54 -11.52 -9.05
CA TYR A 9 -3.14 -11.29 -9.42
C TYR A 9 -2.20 -11.80 -8.32
N LEU A 10 -2.45 -11.43 -7.06
CA LEU A 10 -1.61 -11.84 -5.92
C LEU A 10 -1.63 -13.36 -5.70
N ARG A 11 -2.76 -14.03 -5.91
CA ARG A 11 -2.85 -15.49 -5.83
C ARG A 11 -2.07 -16.22 -6.92
N LYS A 12 -1.97 -15.60 -8.09
CA LYS A 12 -1.25 -16.15 -9.26
C LYS A 12 0.20 -15.68 -9.36
N LEU A 13 0.62 -14.82 -8.43
CA LEU A 13 1.95 -14.22 -8.45
C LEU A 13 3.02 -15.30 -8.24
N ASP A 14 3.77 -15.57 -9.29
CA ASP A 14 4.91 -16.49 -9.28
C ASP A 14 6.20 -15.68 -9.09
N LEU A 15 6.65 -15.58 -7.84
CA LEU A 15 7.90 -14.91 -7.49
C LEU A 15 9.03 -15.94 -7.38
N SER A 16 10.11 -15.74 -8.11
CA SER A 16 11.34 -16.48 -7.83
C SER A 16 11.94 -16.05 -6.48
N ASP A 17 12.80 -16.88 -5.89
CA ASP A 17 13.53 -16.53 -4.65
C ASP A 17 14.35 -15.24 -4.84
N ARG A 18 14.89 -15.05 -6.03
CA ARG A 18 15.64 -13.86 -6.39
C ARG A 18 14.75 -12.61 -6.41
N ASP A 19 13.56 -12.69 -7.00
CA ASP A 19 12.65 -11.54 -7.08
C ASP A 19 12.15 -11.16 -5.71
N LEU A 20 11.82 -12.15 -4.87
CA LEU A 20 11.45 -11.91 -3.47
C LEU A 20 12.59 -11.23 -2.70
N THR A 21 13.83 -11.73 -2.85
CA THR A 21 15.00 -11.14 -2.20
C THR A 21 15.22 -9.70 -2.66
N LEU A 22 15.11 -9.41 -3.95
CA LEU A 22 15.26 -8.06 -4.48
C LEU A 22 14.17 -7.12 -3.97
N ALA A 23 12.93 -7.60 -3.87
CA ALA A 23 11.83 -6.82 -3.30
C ALA A 23 12.05 -6.48 -1.82
N ILE A 24 12.51 -7.46 -1.02
CA ILE A 24 12.85 -7.24 0.39
C ILE A 24 13.99 -6.24 0.54
N VAL A 25 15.08 -6.41 -0.24
CA VAL A 25 16.23 -5.49 -0.22
C VAL A 25 15.80 -4.07 -0.61
N GLY A 26 14.95 -3.93 -1.63
CA GLY A 26 14.40 -2.63 -2.03
C GLY A 26 13.60 -1.98 -0.91
N ALA A 27 12.67 -2.71 -0.29
CA ALA A 27 11.84 -2.20 0.81
C ALA A 27 12.68 -1.78 2.04
N ILE A 28 13.72 -2.57 2.38
CA ILE A 28 14.66 -2.19 3.46
C ILE A 28 15.48 -0.96 3.06
N GLY A 29 15.93 -0.86 1.80
CA GLY A 29 16.65 0.31 1.30
C GLY A 29 15.84 1.60 1.42
N ASP A 30 14.55 1.54 1.15
CA ASP A 30 13.64 2.68 1.32
C ASP A 30 13.49 3.10 2.79
N LEU A 31 13.42 2.14 3.72
CA LEU A 31 13.40 2.41 5.16
C LEU A 31 14.71 3.02 5.67
N ASP A 32 15.84 2.62 5.10
CA ASP A 32 17.18 3.02 5.50
C ASP A 32 17.74 4.18 4.66
N THR A 33 16.87 4.88 3.94
CA THR A 33 17.29 6.04 3.14
C THR A 33 18.13 7.01 3.97
N TYR A 34 19.31 7.35 3.45
CA TYR A 34 20.20 8.32 4.10
C TYR A 34 19.55 9.70 4.18
N LEU A 35 19.50 10.25 5.38
CA LEU A 35 19.02 11.61 5.62
C LEU A 35 20.20 12.52 6.01
N LEU A 36 20.23 13.70 5.42
CA LEU A 36 21.11 14.77 5.87
C LEU A 36 20.79 15.20 7.32
N PRO A 37 21.74 15.80 8.06
CA PRO A 37 21.54 16.13 9.48
C PRO A 37 20.28 16.97 9.77
N ASP A 38 19.96 17.95 8.93
CA ASP A 38 18.76 18.78 9.03
C ASP A 38 17.47 17.96 8.80
N ALA A 39 17.46 17.13 7.77
CA ALA A 39 16.36 16.23 7.48
C ALA A 39 16.16 15.18 8.59
N ARG A 40 17.24 14.72 9.24
CA ARG A 40 17.14 13.82 10.40
C ARG A 40 16.42 14.48 11.56
N GLY A 41 16.73 15.75 11.84
CA GLY A 41 16.06 16.53 12.89
C GLY A 41 14.57 16.67 12.62
N ALA A 42 14.19 17.05 11.40
CA ALA A 42 12.80 17.18 10.99
C ALA A 42 12.05 15.84 11.03
N ALA A 43 12.68 14.76 10.56
CA ALA A 43 12.10 13.42 10.61
C ALA A 43 11.89 12.94 12.06
N SER A 44 12.87 13.17 12.94
CA SER A 44 12.75 12.83 14.37
C SER A 44 11.62 13.58 15.06
N LEU A 45 11.47 14.87 14.79
CA LEU A 45 10.36 15.67 15.31
C LEU A 45 9.02 15.15 14.79
N SER A 46 8.93 14.91 13.49
CA SER A 46 7.69 14.38 12.89
C SER A 46 7.29 13.05 13.52
N ARG A 47 8.22 12.12 13.69
CA ARG A 47 8.00 10.83 14.35
C ARG A 47 7.50 10.99 15.78
N HIS A 48 8.14 11.90 16.54
CA HIS A 48 7.70 12.18 17.90
C HIS A 48 6.26 12.71 17.95
N LEU A 49 5.87 13.60 17.03
CA LEU A 49 4.53 14.17 16.98
C LEU A 49 3.46 13.16 16.50
N THR A 50 3.84 12.17 15.72
CA THR A 50 2.93 11.14 15.19
C THR A 50 2.95 9.82 15.98
N ASP A 51 3.70 9.75 17.08
CA ASP A 51 3.94 8.53 17.89
C ASP A 51 4.51 7.37 17.05
N ASP A 52 5.34 7.70 16.03
CA ASP A 52 6.07 6.71 15.23
C ASP A 52 7.32 6.26 16.02
N ARG A 53 7.12 5.24 16.85
CA ARG A 53 8.11 4.76 17.81
C ARG A 53 9.13 3.82 17.15
N ASP A 54 10.33 3.79 17.72
CA ASP A 54 11.42 2.97 17.20
C ASP A 54 11.15 1.46 17.33
N ASP A 55 10.40 1.02 18.34
CA ASP A 55 9.99 -0.39 18.47
C ASP A 55 9.06 -0.83 17.34
N LEU A 56 8.09 -0.01 16.96
CA LEU A 56 7.20 -0.28 15.82
C LEU A 56 7.97 -0.33 14.49
N ARG A 57 8.94 0.54 14.32
CA ARG A 57 9.79 0.57 13.13
C ARG A 57 10.71 -0.63 13.06
N GLN A 58 11.24 -1.07 14.20
CA GLN A 58 12.03 -2.28 14.26
C GLN A 58 11.17 -3.52 13.96
N GLN A 59 9.97 -3.58 14.51
CA GLN A 59 9.01 -4.64 14.18
C GLN A 59 8.71 -4.67 12.68
N MET A 60 8.39 -3.52 12.07
CA MET A 60 8.15 -3.44 10.62
C MET A 60 9.35 -3.96 9.81
N ARG A 61 10.57 -3.62 10.21
CA ARG A 61 11.80 -4.12 9.59
C ARG A 61 11.89 -5.64 9.65
N GLU A 62 11.63 -6.22 10.81
CA GLU A 62 11.67 -7.68 11.03
C GLU A 62 10.59 -8.37 10.20
N GLU A 63 9.39 -7.82 10.11
CA GLU A 63 8.30 -8.31 9.28
C GLU A 63 8.66 -8.29 7.77
N ILE A 64 9.28 -7.20 7.30
CA ILE A 64 9.77 -7.12 5.91
C ILE A 64 10.84 -8.17 5.64
N LEU A 65 11.82 -8.30 6.53
CA LEU A 65 12.88 -9.31 6.39
C LEU A 65 12.35 -10.75 6.44
N GLY A 66 11.29 -10.98 7.21
CA GLY A 66 10.60 -12.26 7.33
C GLY A 66 9.55 -12.52 6.25
N THR A 67 9.41 -11.64 5.25
CA THR A 67 8.40 -11.80 4.21
C THR A 67 8.65 -13.03 3.35
N THR A 68 7.60 -13.79 3.11
CA THR A 68 7.60 -14.99 2.28
C THR A 68 6.54 -14.90 1.18
N ARG A 69 6.61 -15.78 0.18
CA ARG A 69 5.57 -15.87 -0.88
C ARG A 69 4.18 -16.13 -0.30
N ARG A 70 4.09 -16.86 0.80
CA ARG A 70 2.83 -17.15 1.46
C ARG A 70 2.11 -15.88 1.93
N HIS A 71 2.84 -14.88 2.40
CA HIS A 71 2.27 -13.61 2.84
C HIS A 71 1.55 -12.87 1.69
N PHE A 72 2.03 -13.00 0.45
CA PHE A 72 1.32 -12.42 -0.70
C PHE A 72 -0.01 -13.12 -0.96
N THR A 73 -0.07 -14.44 -0.81
CA THR A 73 -1.31 -15.20 -0.96
C THR A 73 -2.31 -14.88 0.17
N GLU A 74 -1.85 -14.79 1.40
CA GLU A 74 -2.67 -14.38 2.54
C GLU A 74 -3.19 -12.95 2.39
N PHE A 75 -2.34 -12.05 1.90
CA PHE A 75 -2.76 -10.66 1.61
C PHE A 75 -3.79 -10.58 0.49
N ALA A 76 -3.76 -11.50 -0.47
CA ALA A 76 -4.80 -11.59 -1.50
C ALA A 76 -6.20 -11.78 -0.92
N ASP A 77 -6.34 -12.55 0.17
CA ASP A 77 -7.62 -12.74 0.85
C ASP A 77 -8.09 -11.47 1.54
N VAL A 78 -7.18 -10.74 2.17
CA VAL A 78 -7.47 -9.41 2.74
C VAL A 78 -7.93 -8.44 1.64
N MET A 79 -7.27 -8.42 0.48
CA MET A 79 -7.66 -7.58 -0.65
C MET A 79 -9.02 -7.96 -1.23
N ALA A 80 -9.34 -9.26 -1.28
CA ALA A 80 -10.66 -9.71 -1.73
C ALA A 80 -11.78 -9.25 -0.79
N GLU A 81 -11.59 -9.32 0.52
CA GLU A 81 -12.56 -8.84 1.50
C GLU A 81 -12.67 -7.30 1.46
N ALA A 82 -11.57 -6.59 1.35
CA ALA A 82 -11.57 -5.13 1.19
C ALA A 82 -12.32 -4.69 -0.07
N ALA A 83 -12.16 -5.41 -1.19
CA ALA A 83 -12.89 -5.12 -2.42
C ALA A 83 -14.41 -5.31 -2.29
N LYS A 84 -14.85 -6.27 -1.47
CA LYS A 84 -16.29 -6.53 -1.21
C LYS A 84 -16.90 -5.50 -0.24
N ALA A 85 -16.18 -5.15 0.81
CA ALA A 85 -16.67 -4.29 1.89
C ALA A 85 -16.38 -2.80 1.66
N GLY A 86 -15.44 -2.49 0.77
CA GLY A 86 -14.96 -1.13 0.52
C GLY A 86 -15.97 -0.26 -0.24
N THR A 87 -15.98 1.02 0.06
CA THR A 87 -16.70 2.03 -0.72
C THR A 87 -15.72 2.75 -1.63
N VAL A 88 -16.05 2.80 -2.93
CA VAL A 88 -15.24 3.52 -3.91
C VAL A 88 -15.76 4.95 -4.05
N CYS A 89 -14.89 5.94 -3.81
CA CYS A 89 -15.17 7.33 -4.03
C CYS A 89 -14.23 7.89 -5.10
N VAL A 90 -14.77 8.57 -6.10
CA VAL A 90 -14.00 9.13 -7.21
C VAL A 90 -14.16 10.65 -7.21
N LEU A 91 -13.05 11.38 -7.15
CA LEU A 91 -13.00 12.80 -7.41
C LEU A 91 -12.56 13.01 -8.87
N GLY A 92 -13.40 13.64 -9.67
CA GLY A 92 -13.12 13.84 -11.09
C GLY A 92 -13.80 15.07 -11.66
N GLY A 93 -13.35 15.50 -12.84
CA GLY A 93 -13.98 16.56 -13.61
C GLY A 93 -15.14 16.03 -14.49
N SER A 94 -15.62 16.87 -15.41
CA SER A 94 -16.74 16.57 -16.32
C SER A 94 -16.55 15.28 -17.14
N ALA A 95 -15.32 14.91 -17.47
CA ALA A 95 -15.05 13.65 -18.17
C ALA A 95 -15.43 12.40 -17.36
N ALA A 96 -15.46 12.47 -16.02
CA ALA A 96 -15.88 11.37 -15.16
C ALA A 96 -17.41 11.22 -15.05
N GLU A 97 -18.19 12.21 -15.51
CA GLU A 97 -19.66 12.15 -15.44
C GLU A 97 -20.26 11.02 -16.26
N ASN A 98 -19.70 10.74 -17.42
CA ASN A 98 -20.17 9.65 -18.28
C ASN A 98 -19.95 8.29 -17.61
N ALA A 99 -18.76 8.07 -17.05
CA ALA A 99 -18.43 6.85 -16.30
C ALA A 99 -19.34 6.71 -15.06
N ALA A 100 -19.59 7.80 -14.33
CA ALA A 100 -20.49 7.77 -13.17
C ALA A 100 -21.93 7.39 -13.57
N THR A 101 -22.40 7.82 -14.73
CA THR A 101 -23.73 7.46 -15.25
C THR A 101 -23.77 6.00 -15.69
N GLU A 102 -22.75 5.54 -16.42
CA GLU A 102 -22.63 4.16 -16.89
C GLU A 102 -22.59 3.15 -15.72
N HIS A 103 -21.91 3.50 -14.64
CA HIS A 103 -21.77 2.64 -13.46
C HIS A 103 -22.84 2.88 -12.39
N GLY A 104 -23.77 3.79 -12.59
CA GLY A 104 -24.86 4.08 -11.65
C GLY A 104 -24.36 4.70 -10.32
N TRP A 105 -23.24 5.42 -10.33
CA TRP A 105 -22.68 6.03 -9.12
C TRP A 105 -23.46 7.27 -8.71
N THR A 106 -23.57 7.47 -7.40
CA THR A 106 -24.16 8.70 -6.85
C THR A 106 -23.20 9.87 -7.10
N LYS A 107 -23.69 10.92 -7.75
CA LYS A 107 -22.91 12.13 -8.06
C LYS A 107 -23.22 13.24 -7.07
N LYS A 108 -22.17 13.91 -6.58
CA LYS A 108 -22.29 15.11 -5.76
C LYS A 108 -21.39 16.19 -6.33
N LYS A 109 -21.96 17.31 -6.75
CA LYS A 109 -21.19 18.48 -7.15
C LYS A 109 -20.59 19.15 -5.90
N ILE A 110 -19.27 19.40 -5.91
CA ILE A 110 -18.54 19.97 -4.78
C ILE A 110 -18.15 21.43 -5.04
N LEU A 111 -17.96 21.83 -6.32
CA LEU A 111 -17.61 23.18 -6.78
C LEU A 111 -18.61 23.68 -7.81
#